data_35d5becae4f9f32bd33a238fb0d525f7
#
_entry.id   35d5becae4f9f32bd33a238fb0d525f7
#
_cell.length_a   1.000
_cell.length_b   1.000
_cell.length_c   1.000
_cell.angle_alpha   90.00
_cell.angle_beta   90.00
_cell.angle_gamma   90.00
#
_symmetry.space_group_name_H-M   'P 1'
#
loop_
_entity.id
_entity.type
_entity.pdbx_description
1 polymer ?
#
loop_
_entity_poly.entity_id
_entity_poly.type
_entity_poly.pdbx_seq_one_letter_code
_entity_poly.pdbx_strand_id
1 'polypeptide(L)'
;MYVADSRGTSAPAVTPEPQAVAPGTSPGRRAALAPTVLALGTVSLITDVSSEMVTAVLPLYLVAGLGLSPLGFGLLDGLYNGISALVRLTGGHLGDRFGRHKALAGLGYGLSALCKPLLLLAHTLPAIGAVLALDRTGKGLRTAPRDALISLAAAPADRGRAFGVHRAMDTAGALIGPILAFLILRGAADGYDAVFTVSACVAALGVLVLVLFVPGRRTEPAPGADPVSLRASLGLLGRRDLRRISLCALLLGLCTVSDAFLFLLLQHATGIADRWFALLPLGTAAAFFLLALPLGRLADRIGRWRVFLGGHLALLLAYGLLLAGGQHVQHPVLPYAVLLLHGGFYAATDGVLMAAAAGAVPEEHRGGGLALVQTGQALARFAASLGFGAAWTVWGPRPALAVAAVLLAAAAAACARLRPADTPAAEARAD
;
A
#
# COMPACT_ATOMS: atom_id res chain seq x y z
N MET A 1 -29.23 -19.99 -54.05
CA MET A 1 -29.23 -21.23 -54.85
C MET A 1 -28.17 -22.10 -54.22
N TYR A 2 -28.53 -22.97 -53.48
CA TYR A 2 -28.53 -24.40 -53.24
C TYR A 2 -28.95 -24.71 -51.80
N VAL A 3 -30.10 -25.31 -51.72
CA VAL A 3 -30.67 -26.01 -50.58
C VAL A 3 -30.08 -27.43 -50.58
N ALA A 4 -29.65 -27.94 -49.44
CA ALA A 4 -29.50 -29.37 -49.23
C ALA A 4 -29.96 -29.77 -47.84
N ASP A 5 -31.07 -30.40 -47.87
CA ASP A 5 -31.80 -31.19 -46.89
C ASP A 5 -30.96 -32.40 -46.42
N SER A 6 -30.94 -32.75 -45.17
CA SER A 6 -30.64 -34.11 -44.72
C SER A 6 -31.28 -34.42 -43.37
N ARG A 7 -32.25 -35.28 -43.49
CA ARG A 7 -33.04 -35.94 -42.47
C ARG A 7 -32.20 -36.80 -41.52
N GLY A 8 -32.73 -36.88 -40.33
CA GLY A 8 -32.30 -37.57 -39.17
C GLY A 8 -31.96 -39.06 -39.26
N THR A 9 -31.24 -39.44 -38.24
CA THR A 9 -31.33 -40.76 -37.62
C THR A 9 -31.18 -40.60 -36.12
N SER A 10 -32.26 -40.89 -35.41
CA SER A 10 -32.33 -41.04 -33.97
C SER A 10 -31.52 -42.26 -33.54
N ALA A 11 -30.46 -42.04 -32.76
CA ALA A 11 -29.80 -43.07 -31.99
C ALA A 11 -30.49 -43.23 -30.61
N PRO A 12 -30.59 -44.45 -30.06
CA PRO A 12 -31.34 -44.72 -28.87
C PRO A 12 -30.67 -44.10 -27.62
N ALA A 13 -31.50 -43.60 -26.70
CA ALA A 13 -31.10 -43.06 -25.41
C ALA A 13 -30.35 -44.14 -24.61
N VAL A 14 -29.06 -43.90 -24.36
CA VAL A 14 -28.30 -44.63 -23.36
C VAL A 14 -28.62 -43.98 -22.02
N THR A 15 -29.35 -44.74 -21.16
CA THR A 15 -29.52 -44.41 -19.74
C THR A 15 -28.15 -44.38 -19.08
N PRO A 16 -27.77 -43.31 -18.39
CA PRO A 16 -26.53 -43.30 -17.60
C PRO A 16 -26.70 -44.24 -16.39
N GLU A 17 -25.86 -45.27 -16.32
CA GLU A 17 -25.69 -46.05 -15.09
C GLU A 17 -25.32 -45.13 -13.91
N PRO A 18 -25.81 -45.40 -12.70
CA PRO A 18 -25.40 -44.62 -11.51
C PRO A 18 -23.92 -44.89 -11.25
N GLN A 19 -23.08 -43.87 -11.52
CA GLN A 19 -21.67 -43.88 -11.10
C GLN A 19 -21.66 -44.03 -9.57
N ALA A 20 -21.08 -45.13 -9.09
CA ALA A 20 -20.84 -45.38 -7.71
C ALA A 20 -20.06 -44.17 -7.11
N VAL A 21 -20.69 -43.52 -6.12
CA VAL A 21 -20.04 -42.50 -5.32
C VAL A 21 -18.84 -43.15 -4.66
N ALA A 22 -17.65 -42.78 -5.08
CA ALA A 22 -16.42 -43.19 -4.42
C ALA A 22 -16.47 -42.78 -2.95
N PRO A 23 -16.10 -43.66 -2.00
CA PRO A 23 -16.17 -43.38 -0.59
C PRO A 23 -15.23 -42.21 -0.25
N GLY A 24 -15.78 -41.27 0.52
CA GLY A 24 -15.22 -40.08 1.10
C GLY A 24 -13.72 -39.92 1.02
N THR A 25 -13.28 -38.90 0.27
CA THR A 25 -11.97 -38.32 0.48
C THR A 25 -11.94 -37.79 1.92
N SER A 26 -11.20 -38.50 2.78
CA SER A 26 -10.78 -38.03 4.08
C SER A 26 -10.32 -36.58 3.98
N PRO A 27 -10.55 -35.71 5.00
CA PRO A 27 -10.10 -34.32 4.96
C PRO A 27 -8.59 -34.31 4.74
N GLY A 28 -8.20 -34.08 3.50
CA GLY A 28 -6.84 -34.20 3.03
C GLY A 28 -5.94 -33.35 3.93
N ARG A 29 -4.91 -33.96 4.47
CA ARG A 29 -3.77 -33.30 5.09
C ARG A 29 -3.42 -32.08 4.24
N ARG A 30 -3.66 -30.87 4.76
CA ARG A 30 -3.37 -29.61 4.05
C ARG A 30 -1.94 -29.69 3.55
N ALA A 31 -1.74 -29.70 2.23
CA ALA A 31 -0.41 -29.80 1.62
C ALA A 31 0.52 -28.74 2.25
N ALA A 32 1.77 -29.13 2.53
CA ALA A 32 2.76 -28.19 3.05
C ALA A 32 2.95 -27.06 2.03
N LEU A 33 3.14 -25.83 2.53
CA LEU A 33 3.43 -24.69 1.66
C LEU A 33 4.74 -24.93 0.90
N ALA A 34 4.79 -24.52 -0.36
CA ALA A 34 6.01 -24.65 -1.14
C ALA A 34 7.17 -23.91 -0.46
N PRO A 35 8.36 -24.51 -0.33
CA PRO A 35 9.51 -23.88 0.32
C PRO A 35 9.87 -22.51 -0.28
N THR A 36 9.66 -22.34 -1.57
CA THR A 36 9.85 -21.05 -2.28
C THR A 36 8.94 -19.95 -1.74
N VAL A 37 7.69 -20.26 -1.37
CA VAL A 37 6.75 -19.29 -0.78
C VAL A 37 7.25 -18.83 0.59
N LEU A 38 7.72 -19.78 1.41
CA LEU A 38 8.29 -19.46 2.73
C LEU A 38 9.58 -18.64 2.59
N ALA A 39 10.46 -19.01 1.65
CA ALA A 39 11.70 -18.27 1.39
C ALA A 39 11.39 -16.82 0.95
N LEU A 40 10.46 -16.63 0.01
CA LEU A 40 10.04 -15.29 -0.43
C LEU A 40 9.35 -14.50 0.70
N GLY A 41 8.55 -15.17 1.53
CA GLY A 41 7.97 -14.55 2.71
C GLY A 41 9.04 -14.09 3.71
N THR A 42 10.05 -14.92 3.98
CA THR A 42 11.19 -14.58 4.85
C THR A 42 11.99 -13.40 4.29
N VAL A 43 12.26 -13.39 2.98
CA VAL A 43 12.89 -12.24 2.32
C VAL A 43 12.08 -10.97 2.52
N SER A 44 10.77 -11.02 2.31
CA SER A 44 9.89 -9.86 2.52
C SER A 44 9.87 -9.42 3.98
N LEU A 45 9.74 -10.34 4.93
CA LEU A 45 9.80 -10.04 6.36
C LEU A 45 11.08 -9.29 6.72
N ILE A 46 12.24 -9.84 6.37
CA ILE A 46 13.55 -9.25 6.69
C ILE A 46 13.71 -7.88 6.03
N THR A 47 13.36 -7.76 4.75
CA THR A 47 13.53 -6.51 4.01
C THR A 47 12.51 -5.44 4.43
N ASP A 48 11.33 -5.83 4.88
CA ASP A 48 10.36 -4.88 5.41
C ASP A 48 10.71 -4.43 6.84
N VAL A 49 11.29 -5.31 7.68
CA VAL A 49 11.93 -4.87 8.94
C VAL A 49 12.93 -3.76 8.65
N SER A 50 13.86 -3.98 7.72
CA SER A 50 14.86 -2.97 7.35
C SER A 50 14.21 -1.67 6.82
N SER A 51 13.28 -1.77 5.90
CA SER A 51 12.67 -0.60 5.27
C SER A 51 11.85 0.19 6.27
N GLU A 52 11.09 -0.47 7.14
CA GLU A 52 10.22 0.20 8.11
C GLU A 52 10.99 0.75 9.32
N MET A 53 12.18 0.21 9.65
CA MET A 53 13.11 0.88 10.56
C MET A 53 13.47 2.28 10.07
N VAL A 54 13.85 2.40 8.79
CA VAL A 54 14.19 3.69 8.18
C VAL A 54 12.96 4.59 8.07
N THR A 55 11.85 4.06 7.55
CA THR A 55 10.61 4.83 7.35
C THR A 55 10.10 5.43 8.67
N ALA A 56 10.22 4.70 9.78
CA ALA A 56 9.75 5.15 11.08
C ALA A 56 10.55 6.33 11.66
N VAL A 57 11.84 6.45 11.34
CA VAL A 57 12.70 7.52 11.87
C VAL A 57 12.95 8.65 10.87
N LEU A 58 12.75 8.39 9.58
CA LEU A 58 13.10 9.29 8.49
C LEU A 58 12.50 10.69 8.64
N PRO A 59 11.21 10.89 8.97
CA PRO A 59 10.64 12.23 9.11
C PRO A 59 11.35 13.05 10.17
N LEU A 60 11.62 12.45 11.32
CA LEU A 60 12.28 13.15 12.43
C LEU A 60 13.76 13.40 12.13
N TYR A 61 14.45 12.43 11.51
CA TYR A 61 15.83 12.61 11.05
C TYR A 61 15.96 13.78 10.08
N LEU A 62 15.04 13.89 9.11
CA LEU A 62 15.09 14.96 8.11
C LEU A 62 14.82 16.33 8.72
N VAL A 63 13.83 16.44 9.62
CA VAL A 63 13.42 17.72 10.19
C VAL A 63 14.28 18.10 11.40
N ALA A 64 14.43 17.22 12.38
CA ALA A 64 15.16 17.52 13.62
C ALA A 64 16.67 17.23 13.49
N GLY A 65 17.05 16.15 12.81
CA GLY A 65 18.46 15.76 12.63
C GLY A 65 19.20 16.63 11.61
N LEU A 66 18.61 16.85 10.44
CA LEU A 66 19.24 17.63 9.36
C LEU A 66 18.73 19.07 9.24
N GLY A 67 17.73 19.47 10.02
CA GLY A 67 17.18 20.82 9.99
C GLY A 67 16.48 21.20 8.69
N LEU A 68 15.95 20.23 7.94
CA LEU A 68 15.25 20.51 6.69
C LEU A 68 13.98 21.34 6.96
N SER A 69 13.74 22.30 6.08
CA SER A 69 12.48 23.05 6.10
C SER A 69 11.29 22.14 5.84
N PRO A 70 10.09 22.46 6.35
CA PRO A 70 8.88 21.69 6.05
C PRO A 70 8.59 21.55 4.55
N LEU A 71 8.94 22.56 3.74
CA LEU A 71 8.86 22.48 2.28
C LEU A 71 9.82 21.42 1.71
N GLY A 72 11.09 21.45 2.16
CA GLY A 72 12.07 20.44 1.73
C GLY A 72 11.67 19.03 2.13
N PHE A 73 11.15 18.86 3.35
CA PHE A 73 10.60 17.60 3.81
C PHE A 73 9.38 17.17 2.99
N GLY A 74 8.44 18.07 2.70
CA GLY A 74 7.26 17.79 1.89
C GLY A 74 7.60 17.37 0.45
N LEU A 75 8.67 17.93 -0.13
CA LEU A 75 9.18 17.50 -1.43
C LEU A 75 9.69 16.04 -1.37
N LEU A 76 10.48 15.71 -0.35
CA LEU A 76 11.02 14.35 -0.18
C LEU A 76 9.93 13.32 0.12
N ASP A 77 8.98 13.64 0.99
CA ASP A 77 7.86 12.77 1.33
C ASP A 77 6.93 12.54 0.13
N GLY A 78 6.65 13.61 -0.63
CA GLY A 78 5.90 13.51 -1.87
C GLY A 78 6.62 12.65 -2.91
N LEU A 79 7.92 12.88 -3.11
CA LEU A 79 8.76 12.10 -4.04
C LEU A 79 8.77 10.61 -3.64
N TYR A 80 8.92 10.31 -2.37
CA TYR A 80 8.88 8.97 -1.80
C TYR A 80 7.58 8.23 -2.15
N ASN A 81 6.44 8.89 -2.01
CA ASN A 81 5.13 8.31 -2.34
C ASN A 81 4.88 8.24 -3.85
N GLY A 82 5.24 9.29 -4.61
CA GLY A 82 4.99 9.40 -6.04
C GLY A 82 5.78 8.40 -6.88
N ILE A 83 7.08 8.25 -6.64
CA ILE A 83 7.94 7.33 -7.39
C ILE A 83 7.48 5.88 -7.22
N SER A 84 7.10 5.48 -6.02
CA SER A 84 6.62 4.11 -5.76
C SER A 84 5.47 3.71 -6.67
N ALA A 85 4.55 4.62 -6.97
CA ALA A 85 3.41 4.35 -7.84
C ALA A 85 3.82 4.27 -9.31
N LEU A 86 4.67 5.18 -9.79
CA LEU A 86 5.14 5.19 -11.18
C LEU A 86 5.94 3.93 -11.52
N VAL A 87 6.85 3.53 -10.63
CA VAL A 87 7.70 2.35 -10.86
C VAL A 87 6.92 1.06 -10.76
N ARG A 88 5.86 0.99 -9.93
CA ARG A 88 5.00 -0.19 -9.87
C ARG A 88 4.29 -0.45 -11.19
N LEU A 89 3.88 0.58 -11.91
CA LEU A 89 3.26 0.46 -13.24
C LEU A 89 4.23 -0.13 -14.28
N THR A 90 5.52 0.25 -14.22
CA THR A 90 6.53 -0.20 -15.19
C THR A 90 7.18 -1.53 -14.80
N GLY A 91 7.32 -1.82 -13.50
CA GLY A 91 8.01 -3.00 -12.98
C GLY A 91 7.34 -4.33 -13.36
N GLY A 92 6.01 -4.36 -13.43
CA GLY A 92 5.24 -5.53 -13.88
C GLY A 92 5.57 -5.91 -15.33
N HIS A 93 5.55 -4.93 -16.22
CA HIS A 93 5.85 -5.11 -17.65
C HIS A 93 7.27 -5.64 -17.92
N LEU A 94 8.27 -5.17 -17.16
CA LEU A 94 9.63 -5.66 -17.30
C LEU A 94 9.75 -7.14 -16.87
N GLY A 95 9.07 -7.53 -15.80
CA GLY A 95 9.07 -8.92 -15.30
C GLY A 95 8.57 -9.90 -16.33
N ASP A 96 7.42 -9.60 -16.92
CA ASP A 96 6.75 -10.45 -17.91
C ASP A 96 7.54 -10.53 -19.23
N ARG A 97 8.14 -9.41 -19.66
CA ARG A 97 8.91 -9.34 -20.91
C ARG A 97 10.20 -10.15 -20.86
N PHE A 98 10.91 -10.17 -19.74
CA PHE A 98 12.23 -10.82 -19.65
C PHE A 98 12.19 -12.24 -19.08
N GLY A 99 11.09 -12.70 -18.50
CA GLY A 99 10.95 -14.04 -17.91
C GLY A 99 11.96 -14.36 -16.80
N ARG A 100 12.64 -13.32 -16.24
CA ARG A 100 13.70 -13.44 -15.23
C ARG A 100 13.27 -12.85 -13.88
N HIS A 101 12.15 -13.32 -13.37
CA HIS A 101 11.54 -12.74 -12.16
C HIS A 101 12.48 -12.71 -10.95
N LYS A 102 13.29 -13.78 -10.69
CA LYS A 102 14.27 -13.78 -9.58
C LYS A 102 15.34 -12.71 -9.75
N ALA A 103 15.91 -12.56 -10.95
CA ALA A 103 16.96 -11.58 -11.19
C ALA A 103 16.43 -10.15 -11.02
N LEU A 104 15.22 -9.87 -11.53
CA LEU A 104 14.60 -8.56 -11.43
C LEU A 104 14.20 -8.23 -9.98
N ALA A 105 13.63 -9.20 -9.24
CA ALA A 105 13.37 -9.06 -7.83
C ALA A 105 14.67 -8.83 -7.04
N GLY A 106 15.72 -9.61 -7.34
CA GLY A 106 17.04 -9.47 -6.72
C GLY A 106 17.67 -8.11 -6.97
N LEU A 107 17.57 -7.58 -8.19
CA LEU A 107 18.00 -6.21 -8.50
C LEU A 107 17.24 -5.18 -7.64
N GLY A 108 15.92 -5.31 -7.53
CA GLY A 108 15.11 -4.41 -6.73
C GLY A 108 15.43 -4.47 -5.23
N TYR A 109 15.62 -5.68 -4.68
CA TYR A 109 16.03 -5.86 -3.29
C TYR A 109 17.45 -5.34 -3.04
N GLY A 110 18.40 -5.63 -3.95
CA GLY A 110 19.78 -5.16 -3.87
C GLY A 110 19.89 -3.64 -3.94
N LEU A 111 19.15 -3.02 -4.85
CA LEU A 111 19.08 -1.57 -4.99
C LEU A 111 18.55 -0.91 -3.71
N SER A 112 17.47 -1.44 -3.13
CA SER A 112 16.91 -0.96 -1.87
C SER A 112 17.89 -1.17 -0.69
N ALA A 113 18.62 -2.28 -0.66
CA ALA A 113 19.64 -2.55 0.37
C ALA A 113 20.80 -1.56 0.29
N LEU A 114 21.26 -1.23 -0.92
CA LEU A 114 22.34 -0.27 -1.16
C LEU A 114 21.96 1.15 -0.72
N CYS A 115 20.69 1.51 -0.81
CA CYS A 115 20.22 2.84 -0.40
C CYS A 115 20.38 3.08 1.13
N LYS A 116 20.38 2.04 1.96
CA LYS A 116 20.48 2.21 3.41
C LYS A 116 21.83 2.80 3.86
N PRO A 117 23.00 2.27 3.46
CA PRO A 117 24.27 2.89 3.77
C PRO A 117 24.46 4.22 3.02
N LEU A 118 23.85 4.42 1.85
CA LEU A 118 23.93 5.69 1.14
C LEU A 118 23.21 6.84 1.90
N LEU A 119 22.22 6.55 2.72
CA LEU A 119 21.59 7.56 3.59
C LEU A 119 22.56 8.12 4.61
N LEU A 120 23.54 7.34 5.09
CA LEU A 120 24.60 7.83 6.00
C LEU A 120 25.52 8.88 5.33
N LEU A 121 25.65 8.84 4.01
CA LEU A 121 26.49 9.74 3.24
C LEU A 121 25.72 10.93 2.65
N ALA A 122 24.39 10.88 2.68
CA ALA A 122 23.53 11.85 2.05
C ALA A 122 23.11 12.93 3.08
N HIS A 123 23.73 14.10 3.05
CA HIS A 123 23.45 15.22 3.95
C HIS A 123 22.77 16.42 3.26
N THR A 124 22.59 16.37 1.94
CA THR A 124 21.93 17.44 1.19
C THR A 124 20.58 17.00 0.64
N LEU A 125 19.65 17.95 0.50
CA LEU A 125 18.30 17.68 -0.01
C LEU A 125 18.31 16.91 -1.33
N PRO A 126 19.11 17.28 -2.37
CA PRO A 126 19.17 16.53 -3.61
C PRO A 126 19.74 15.12 -3.46
N ALA A 127 20.79 14.94 -2.62
CA ALA A 127 21.38 13.62 -2.39
C ALA A 127 20.41 12.69 -1.69
N ILE A 128 19.73 13.15 -0.64
CA ILE A 128 18.70 12.40 0.07
C ILE A 128 17.54 12.05 -0.89
N GLY A 129 17.09 13.02 -1.69
CA GLY A 129 16.04 12.82 -2.69
C GLY A 129 16.42 11.75 -3.71
N ALA A 130 17.64 11.75 -4.19
CA ALA A 130 18.16 10.74 -5.11
C ALA A 130 18.19 9.34 -4.49
N VAL A 131 18.68 9.23 -3.23
CA VAL A 131 18.71 7.94 -2.50
C VAL A 131 17.30 7.41 -2.23
N LEU A 132 16.38 8.27 -1.80
CA LEU A 132 14.98 7.87 -1.58
C LEU A 132 14.28 7.48 -2.89
N ALA A 133 14.53 8.21 -3.98
CA ALA A 133 14.02 7.88 -5.29
C ALA A 133 14.51 6.49 -5.75
N LEU A 134 15.79 6.22 -5.54
CA LEU A 134 16.43 4.95 -5.86
C LEU A 134 15.86 3.80 -5.03
N ASP A 135 15.67 4.00 -3.71
CA ASP A 135 15.04 3.01 -2.81
C ASP A 135 13.61 2.68 -3.25
N ARG A 136 12.81 3.71 -3.59
CA ARG A 136 11.43 3.51 -4.07
C ARG A 136 11.37 2.82 -5.43
N THR A 137 12.34 3.10 -6.30
CA THR A 137 12.52 2.39 -7.56
C THR A 137 12.80 0.91 -7.31
N GLY A 138 13.72 0.59 -6.39
CA GLY A 138 13.97 -0.79 -5.97
C GLY A 138 12.73 -1.49 -5.44
N LYS A 139 11.94 -0.83 -4.59
CA LYS A 139 10.69 -1.38 -4.04
C LYS A 139 9.63 -1.62 -5.13
N GLY A 140 9.48 -0.69 -6.06
CA GLY A 140 8.57 -0.84 -7.20
C GLY A 140 8.97 -1.99 -8.13
N LEU A 141 10.26 -2.10 -8.43
CA LEU A 141 10.81 -3.10 -9.35
C LEU A 141 10.67 -4.53 -8.80
N ARG A 142 10.79 -4.75 -7.48
CA ARG A 142 10.73 -6.09 -6.86
C ARG A 142 9.33 -6.64 -6.70
N THR A 143 8.29 -5.78 -6.57
CA THR A 143 6.96 -6.18 -6.11
C THR A 143 6.28 -7.16 -7.08
N ALA A 144 6.13 -6.80 -8.35
CA ALA A 144 5.46 -7.64 -9.33
C ALA A 144 6.21 -8.94 -9.65
N PRO A 145 7.55 -8.94 -9.87
CA PRO A 145 8.31 -10.18 -10.03
C PRO A 145 8.25 -11.13 -8.83
N ARG A 146 8.26 -10.60 -7.60
CA ARG A 146 8.07 -11.39 -6.38
C ARG A 146 6.71 -12.08 -6.36
N ASP A 147 5.65 -11.34 -6.64
CA ASP A 147 4.28 -11.85 -6.65
C ASP A 147 4.09 -12.91 -7.74
N ALA A 148 4.74 -12.75 -8.90
CA ALA A 148 4.80 -13.77 -9.95
C ALA A 148 5.48 -15.05 -9.46
N LEU A 149 6.62 -14.95 -8.78
CA LEU A 149 7.32 -16.12 -8.21
C LEU A 149 6.46 -16.87 -7.18
N ILE A 150 5.71 -16.17 -6.34
CA ILE A 150 4.77 -16.77 -5.38
C ILE A 150 3.66 -17.52 -6.13
N SER A 151 3.08 -16.88 -7.14
CA SER A 151 2.00 -17.47 -7.95
C SER A 151 2.46 -18.73 -8.70
N LEU A 152 3.69 -18.74 -9.22
CA LEU A 152 4.30 -19.86 -9.92
C LEU A 152 4.71 -21.01 -8.99
N ALA A 153 5.01 -20.71 -7.73
CA ALA A 153 5.40 -21.71 -6.75
C ALA A 153 4.22 -22.42 -6.08
N ALA A 154 3.00 -21.85 -6.18
CA ALA A 154 1.79 -22.37 -5.56
C ALA A 154 0.84 -22.97 -6.58
N ALA A 155 0.24 -24.13 -6.27
CA ALA A 155 -0.85 -24.69 -7.07
C ALA A 155 -2.04 -23.70 -7.13
N PRO A 156 -2.82 -23.65 -8.21
CA PRO A 156 -3.94 -22.71 -8.35
C PRO A 156 -4.90 -22.69 -7.16
N ALA A 157 -5.20 -23.86 -6.58
CA ALA A 157 -6.07 -24.00 -5.40
C ALA A 157 -5.44 -23.43 -4.11
N ASP A 158 -4.10 -23.38 -3.99
CA ASP A 158 -3.37 -22.96 -2.81
C ASP A 158 -2.81 -21.52 -2.91
N ARG A 159 -3.01 -20.82 -4.04
CA ARG A 159 -2.49 -19.46 -4.23
C ARG A 159 -2.96 -18.48 -3.17
N GLY A 160 -4.24 -18.54 -2.81
CA GLY A 160 -4.80 -17.69 -1.75
C GLY A 160 -4.06 -17.86 -0.41
N ARG A 161 -3.75 -19.10 -0.04
CA ARG A 161 -3.00 -19.44 1.18
C ARG A 161 -1.53 -18.97 1.08
N ALA A 162 -0.91 -19.15 -0.08
CA ALA A 162 0.48 -18.72 -0.33
C ALA A 162 0.63 -17.20 -0.19
N PHE A 163 -0.25 -16.43 -0.84
CA PHE A 163 -0.28 -14.97 -0.69
C PHE A 163 -0.65 -14.53 0.72
N GLY A 164 -1.57 -15.23 1.39
CA GLY A 164 -1.95 -14.95 2.78
C GLY A 164 -0.77 -15.08 3.74
N VAL A 165 0.01 -16.17 3.64
CA VAL A 165 1.21 -16.37 4.47
C VAL A 165 2.29 -15.33 4.15
N HIS A 166 2.54 -15.08 2.86
CA HIS A 166 3.47 -14.04 2.44
C HIS A 166 3.07 -12.67 3.03
N ARG A 167 1.79 -12.30 2.95
CA ARG A 167 1.28 -11.02 3.47
C ARG A 167 1.41 -10.93 4.99
N ALA A 168 1.16 -12.03 5.70
CA ALA A 168 1.36 -12.09 7.15
C ALA A 168 2.83 -11.84 7.54
N MET A 169 3.78 -12.43 6.79
CA MET A 169 5.21 -12.22 7.02
C MET A 169 5.65 -10.79 6.68
N ASP A 170 5.17 -10.23 5.57
CA ASP A 170 5.34 -8.83 5.14
C ASP A 170 4.88 -7.87 6.26
N THR A 171 3.66 -8.08 6.75
CA THR A 171 3.08 -7.31 7.85
C THR A 171 3.85 -7.46 9.16
N ALA A 172 4.29 -8.68 9.50
CA ALA A 172 5.12 -8.90 10.69
C ALA A 172 6.42 -8.10 10.61
N GLY A 173 7.07 -8.07 9.43
CA GLY A 173 8.25 -7.23 9.19
C GLY A 173 7.95 -5.74 9.40
N ALA A 174 6.82 -5.27 8.87
CA ALA A 174 6.40 -3.89 9.02
C ALA A 174 6.12 -3.47 10.48
N LEU A 175 5.67 -4.39 11.32
CA LEU A 175 5.46 -4.14 12.75
C LEU A 175 6.77 -4.19 13.56
N ILE A 176 7.68 -5.12 13.21
CA ILE A 176 8.95 -5.29 13.91
C ILE A 176 9.89 -4.11 13.64
N GLY A 177 9.92 -3.56 12.42
CA GLY A 177 10.82 -2.49 12.02
C GLY A 177 10.80 -1.26 12.96
N PRO A 178 9.65 -0.61 13.18
CA PRO A 178 9.53 0.53 14.10
C PRO A 178 9.95 0.20 15.54
N ILE A 179 9.69 -1.03 16.01
CA ILE A 179 10.09 -1.49 17.35
C ILE A 179 11.62 -1.55 17.46
N LEU A 180 12.28 -2.14 16.45
CA LEU A 180 13.75 -2.19 16.43
C LEU A 180 14.36 -0.79 16.33
N ALA A 181 13.79 0.08 15.48
CA ALA A 181 14.24 1.47 15.39
C ALA A 181 14.14 2.19 16.76
N PHE A 182 13.02 2.02 17.46
CA PHE A 182 12.83 2.56 18.81
C PHE A 182 13.89 2.04 19.79
N LEU A 183 14.15 0.73 19.80
CA LEU A 183 15.13 0.12 20.71
C LEU A 183 16.55 0.65 20.45
N ILE A 184 16.92 0.83 19.18
CA ILE A 184 18.22 1.38 18.78
C ILE A 184 18.32 2.85 19.18
N LEU A 185 17.31 3.69 18.89
CA LEU A 185 17.29 5.10 19.26
C LEU A 185 17.39 5.31 20.78
N ARG A 186 16.92 4.34 21.57
CA ARG A 186 16.99 4.38 23.02
C ARG A 186 18.39 4.04 23.56
N GLY A 187 19.14 3.19 22.84
CA GLY A 187 20.41 2.60 23.34
C GLY A 187 21.67 3.20 22.73
N ALA A 188 21.59 3.88 21.57
CA ALA A 188 22.75 4.40 20.84
C ALA A 188 22.86 5.93 20.97
N ALA A 189 24.08 6.45 21.15
CA ALA A 189 24.35 7.89 21.18
C ALA A 189 24.05 8.54 19.82
N ASP A 190 24.52 7.91 18.71
CA ASP A 190 24.24 8.33 17.34
C ASP A 190 23.08 7.48 16.77
N GLY A 191 21.90 7.67 17.34
CA GLY A 191 20.76 6.78 17.15
C GLY A 191 20.32 6.62 15.70
N TYR A 192 20.32 7.68 14.89
CA TYR A 192 19.91 7.60 13.48
C TYR A 192 20.90 6.81 12.62
N ASP A 193 22.22 7.07 12.80
CA ASP A 193 23.26 6.34 12.07
C ASP A 193 23.27 4.86 12.42
N ALA A 194 23.03 4.55 13.71
CA ALA A 194 22.88 3.16 14.17
C ALA A 194 21.65 2.51 13.54
N VAL A 195 20.51 3.19 13.42
CA VAL A 195 19.32 2.65 12.74
C VAL A 195 19.62 2.37 11.27
N PHE A 196 20.24 3.29 10.54
CA PHE A 196 20.56 3.11 9.12
C PHE A 196 21.58 1.99 8.92
N THR A 197 22.60 1.89 9.78
CA THR A 197 23.61 0.81 9.72
C THR A 197 22.99 -0.57 9.98
N VAL A 198 22.20 -0.72 11.04
CA VAL A 198 21.50 -1.98 11.34
C VAL A 198 20.51 -2.32 10.22
N SER A 199 19.77 -1.33 9.72
CA SER A 199 18.88 -1.51 8.59
C SER A 199 19.62 -2.01 7.34
N ALA A 200 20.82 -1.50 7.05
CA ALA A 200 21.66 -1.95 5.95
C ALA A 200 22.06 -3.43 6.11
N CYS A 201 22.49 -3.84 7.31
CA CYS A 201 22.84 -5.22 7.62
C CYS A 201 21.63 -6.17 7.47
N VAL A 202 20.47 -5.75 7.97
CA VAL A 202 19.21 -6.51 7.84
C VAL A 202 18.79 -6.62 6.37
N ALA A 203 18.89 -5.54 5.60
CA ALA A 203 18.58 -5.58 4.16
C ALA A 203 19.53 -6.51 3.40
N ALA A 204 20.84 -6.46 3.71
CA ALA A 204 21.84 -7.37 3.11
C ALA A 204 21.53 -8.83 3.43
N LEU A 205 21.10 -9.14 4.66
CA LEU A 205 20.65 -10.47 5.05
C LEU A 205 19.43 -10.90 4.20
N GLY A 206 18.46 -10.02 3.96
CA GLY A 206 17.32 -10.30 3.10
C GLY A 206 17.73 -10.64 1.67
N VAL A 207 18.68 -9.89 1.10
CA VAL A 207 19.25 -10.17 -0.23
C VAL A 207 19.98 -11.51 -0.24
N LEU A 208 20.75 -11.83 0.80
CA LEU A 208 21.45 -13.11 0.93
C LEU A 208 20.46 -14.28 0.95
N VAL A 209 19.39 -14.18 1.74
CA VAL A 209 18.33 -15.22 1.78
C VAL A 209 17.69 -15.38 0.40
N LEU A 210 17.42 -14.30 -0.34
CA LEU A 210 16.89 -14.37 -1.71
C LEU A 210 17.82 -15.13 -2.65
N VAL A 211 19.12 -14.81 -2.60
CA VAL A 211 20.13 -15.43 -3.47
C VAL A 211 20.25 -16.91 -3.20
N LEU A 212 20.33 -17.30 -1.92
CA LEU A 212 20.61 -18.68 -1.50
C LEU A 212 19.38 -19.59 -1.55
N PHE A 213 18.21 -19.12 -1.14
CA PHE A 213 17.05 -19.99 -0.91
C PHE A 213 15.92 -19.87 -1.94
N VAL A 214 15.91 -18.82 -2.76
CA VAL A 214 14.89 -18.68 -3.81
C VAL A 214 15.42 -19.28 -5.11
N PRO A 215 14.78 -20.31 -5.70
CA PRO A 215 15.24 -20.91 -6.95
C PRO A 215 15.05 -19.95 -8.13
N GLY A 216 16.07 -19.88 -9.00
CA GLY A 216 16.00 -19.13 -10.26
C GLY A 216 15.44 -19.99 -11.39
N ARG A 217 14.15 -19.96 -11.62
CA ARG A 217 13.55 -20.55 -12.83
C ARG A 217 13.36 -19.49 -13.91
N ARG A 218 13.77 -19.77 -15.13
CA ARG A 218 13.34 -19.01 -16.30
C ARG A 218 11.89 -19.43 -16.59
N THR A 219 11.01 -18.46 -16.66
CA THR A 219 9.64 -18.68 -17.13
C THR A 219 9.59 -18.22 -18.56
N GLU A 220 9.08 -19.06 -19.46
CA GLU A 220 8.80 -18.60 -20.82
C GLU A 220 7.77 -17.46 -20.74
N PRO A 221 7.98 -16.38 -21.49
CA PRO A 221 7.02 -15.29 -21.53
C PRO A 221 5.66 -15.85 -21.96
N ALA A 222 4.61 -15.55 -21.21
CA ALA A 222 3.26 -15.95 -21.61
C ALA A 222 2.94 -15.30 -22.94
N PRO A 223 2.63 -16.10 -24.00
CA PRO A 223 2.27 -15.52 -25.29
C PRO A 223 0.93 -14.78 -25.13
N GLY A 224 0.90 -13.50 -25.48
CA GLY A 224 -0.34 -12.76 -25.69
C GLY A 224 -0.89 -11.92 -24.54
N ALA A 225 -0.14 -11.62 -23.48
CA ALA A 225 -0.52 -10.54 -22.58
C ALA A 225 -0.21 -9.20 -23.26
N ASP A 226 -1.18 -8.67 -24.00
CA ASP A 226 -1.08 -7.31 -24.52
C ASP A 226 -0.85 -6.34 -23.34
N PRO A 227 0.19 -5.49 -23.42
CA PRO A 227 0.43 -4.51 -22.38
C PRO A 227 -0.80 -3.62 -22.26
N VAL A 228 -1.36 -3.51 -21.06
CA VAL A 228 -2.48 -2.58 -20.80
C VAL A 228 -2.03 -1.19 -21.22
N SER A 229 -2.47 -0.78 -22.42
CA SER A 229 -2.11 0.51 -22.98
C SER A 229 -2.61 1.62 -22.04
N LEU A 230 -1.73 2.57 -21.69
CA LEU A 230 -2.11 3.75 -20.89
C LEU A 230 -3.32 4.47 -21.53
N ARG A 231 -3.37 4.50 -22.85
CA ARG A 231 -4.49 5.08 -23.62
C ARG A 231 -5.79 4.31 -23.40
N ALA A 232 -5.75 2.98 -23.34
CA ALA A 232 -6.92 2.15 -23.03
C ALA A 232 -7.38 2.37 -21.59
N SER A 233 -6.45 2.44 -20.63
CA SER A 233 -6.76 2.73 -19.22
C SER A 233 -7.38 4.12 -19.07
N LEU A 234 -6.87 5.15 -19.75
CA LEU A 234 -7.45 6.49 -19.75
C LEU A 234 -8.86 6.52 -20.40
N GLY A 235 -9.10 5.68 -21.41
CA GLY A 235 -10.42 5.51 -22.02
C GLY A 235 -11.50 5.05 -21.02
N LEU A 236 -11.10 4.33 -19.96
CA LEU A 236 -12.02 3.89 -18.89
C LEU A 236 -12.61 5.06 -18.10
N LEU A 237 -11.98 6.25 -18.09
CA LEU A 237 -12.54 7.47 -17.50
C LEU A 237 -13.81 7.98 -18.23
N GLY A 238 -14.11 7.46 -19.41
CA GLY A 238 -15.41 7.66 -20.07
C GLY A 238 -16.58 7.09 -19.26
N ARG A 239 -16.34 6.08 -18.41
CA ARG A 239 -17.36 5.51 -17.52
C ARG A 239 -17.63 6.46 -16.35
N ARG A 240 -18.89 6.86 -16.18
CA ARG A 240 -19.30 7.86 -15.19
C ARG A 240 -18.90 7.48 -13.76
N ASP A 241 -19.07 6.21 -13.37
CA ASP A 241 -18.81 5.79 -11.99
C ASP A 241 -17.31 5.74 -11.68
N LEU A 242 -16.49 5.18 -12.58
CA LEU A 242 -15.04 5.20 -12.41
C LEU A 242 -14.48 6.63 -12.38
N ARG A 243 -14.99 7.49 -13.26
CA ARG A 243 -14.60 8.93 -13.28
C ARG A 243 -14.95 9.63 -11.96
N ARG A 244 -16.16 9.39 -11.41
CA ARG A 244 -16.57 9.96 -10.12
C ARG A 244 -15.68 9.45 -8.97
N ILE A 245 -15.43 8.13 -8.92
CA ILE A 245 -14.56 7.51 -7.91
C ILE A 245 -13.14 8.09 -8.02
N SER A 246 -12.58 8.15 -9.23
CA SER A 246 -11.23 8.70 -9.47
C SER A 246 -11.14 10.19 -9.10
N LEU A 247 -12.14 10.98 -9.44
CA LEU A 247 -12.18 12.40 -9.10
C LEU A 247 -12.27 12.61 -7.58
N CYS A 248 -13.14 11.86 -6.89
CA CYS A 248 -13.24 11.94 -5.44
C CYS A 248 -11.95 11.46 -4.76
N ALA A 249 -11.33 10.37 -5.23
CA ALA A 249 -10.06 9.89 -4.72
C ALA A 249 -8.93 10.93 -4.90
N LEU A 250 -8.92 11.62 -6.03
CA LEU A 250 -7.96 12.70 -6.31
C LEU A 250 -8.21 13.90 -5.39
N LEU A 251 -9.45 14.41 -5.30
CA LEU A 251 -9.80 15.57 -4.49
C LEU A 251 -9.52 15.34 -3.01
N LEU A 252 -9.98 14.21 -2.47
CA LEU A 252 -9.75 13.87 -1.08
C LEU A 252 -8.25 13.62 -0.81
N GLY A 253 -7.55 12.95 -1.73
CA GLY A 253 -6.11 12.73 -1.63
C GLY A 253 -5.30 14.02 -1.62
N LEU A 254 -5.70 15.04 -2.41
CA LEU A 254 -5.06 16.37 -2.43
C LEU A 254 -5.23 17.13 -1.11
N CYS A 255 -6.30 16.85 -0.36
CA CYS A 255 -6.60 17.52 0.92
C CYS A 255 -6.16 16.70 2.13
N THR A 256 -5.60 15.50 1.93
CA THR A 256 -5.12 14.63 2.99
C THR A 256 -3.66 14.94 3.30
N VAL A 257 -3.38 15.34 4.54
CA VAL A 257 -2.00 15.51 5.05
C VAL A 257 -1.33 14.15 5.11
N SER A 258 -0.05 14.07 4.71
CA SER A 258 0.66 12.79 4.77
C SER A 258 0.89 12.33 6.21
N ASP A 259 1.04 11.01 6.38
CA ASP A 259 1.26 10.37 7.69
C ASP A 259 2.46 10.96 8.42
N ALA A 260 3.54 11.20 7.68
CA ALA A 260 4.76 11.74 8.21
C ALA A 260 4.55 13.15 8.80
N PHE A 261 3.83 14.02 8.11
CA PHE A 261 3.45 15.33 8.64
C PHE A 261 2.49 15.21 9.83
N LEU A 262 1.55 14.27 9.79
CA LEU A 262 0.63 14.05 10.94
C LEU A 262 1.41 13.64 12.19
N PHE A 263 2.40 12.76 12.07
CA PHE A 263 3.24 12.34 13.20
C PHE A 263 4.11 13.48 13.70
N LEU A 264 4.68 14.30 12.81
CA LEU A 264 5.43 15.51 13.21
C LEU A 264 4.52 16.52 13.92
N LEU A 265 3.29 16.75 13.44
CA LEU A 265 2.30 17.58 14.11
C LEU A 265 1.93 17.05 15.49
N LEU A 266 1.72 15.74 15.60
CA LEU A 266 1.39 15.09 16.87
C LEU A 266 2.53 15.21 17.86
N GLN A 267 3.77 14.98 17.43
CA GLN A 267 4.96 15.20 18.27
C GLN A 267 5.07 16.64 18.71
N HIS A 268 4.93 17.60 17.79
CA HIS A 268 5.00 19.03 18.08
C HIS A 268 3.92 19.48 19.06
N ALA A 269 2.69 18.97 18.93
CA ALA A 269 1.57 19.33 19.80
C ALA A 269 1.68 18.73 21.21
N THR A 270 2.25 17.53 21.34
CA THR A 270 2.26 16.76 22.60
C THR A 270 3.61 16.77 23.32
N GLY A 271 4.70 17.18 22.63
CA GLY A 271 6.05 17.12 23.19
C GLY A 271 6.59 15.71 23.39
N ILE A 272 6.07 14.72 22.64
CA ILE A 272 6.58 13.33 22.67
C ILE A 272 8.08 13.34 22.37
N ALA A 273 8.89 12.73 23.26
CA ALA A 273 10.32 12.64 23.05
C ALA A 273 10.67 11.86 21.77
N ASP A 274 11.73 12.29 21.09
CA ASP A 274 12.16 11.79 19.77
C ASP A 274 12.26 10.26 19.67
N ARG A 275 12.72 9.64 20.77
CA ARG A 275 12.82 8.17 20.84
C ARG A 275 11.48 7.44 20.66
N TRP A 276 10.34 8.04 21.05
CA TRP A 276 9.02 7.46 20.92
C TRP A 276 8.40 7.70 19.54
N PHE A 277 8.96 8.61 18.77
CA PHE A 277 8.45 8.97 17.44
C PHE A 277 8.35 7.74 16.51
N ALA A 278 9.36 6.87 16.55
CA ALA A 278 9.39 5.66 15.73
C ALA A 278 8.20 4.69 15.98
N LEU A 279 7.53 4.80 17.13
CA LEU A 279 6.36 3.98 17.47
C LEU A 279 5.02 4.58 17.02
N LEU A 280 4.97 5.82 16.56
CA LEU A 280 3.72 6.46 16.10
C LEU A 280 3.09 5.70 14.91
N PRO A 281 3.85 5.30 13.87
CA PRO A 281 3.32 4.47 12.79
C PRO A 281 2.74 3.13 13.27
N LEU A 282 3.34 2.53 14.31
CA LEU A 282 2.87 1.29 14.91
C LEU A 282 1.50 1.45 15.58
N GLY A 283 1.28 2.60 16.25
CA GLY A 283 -0.03 2.93 16.83
C GLY A 283 -1.14 3.05 15.78
N THR A 284 -0.85 3.71 14.65
CA THR A 284 -1.76 3.76 13.48
C THR A 284 -2.02 2.36 12.91
N ALA A 285 -0.97 1.54 12.74
CA ALA A 285 -1.10 0.18 12.24
C ALA A 285 -1.94 -0.70 13.17
N ALA A 286 -1.74 -0.62 14.49
CA ALA A 286 -2.54 -1.35 15.46
C ALA A 286 -4.03 -0.96 15.39
N ALA A 287 -4.33 0.34 15.32
CA ALA A 287 -5.69 0.84 15.14
C ALA A 287 -6.31 0.37 13.82
N PHE A 288 -5.55 0.38 12.73
CA PHE A 288 -5.96 -0.17 11.45
C PHE A 288 -6.37 -1.65 11.56
N PHE A 289 -5.52 -2.50 12.15
CA PHE A 289 -5.81 -3.92 12.30
C PHE A 289 -7.04 -4.19 13.15
N LEU A 290 -7.21 -3.45 14.25
CA LEU A 290 -8.38 -3.56 15.11
C LEU A 290 -9.69 -3.19 14.37
N LEU A 291 -9.63 -2.18 13.51
CA LEU A 291 -10.82 -1.58 12.89
C LEU A 291 -11.08 -2.11 11.47
N ALA A 292 -10.09 -2.69 10.77
CA ALA A 292 -10.24 -3.11 9.38
C ALA A 292 -11.39 -4.12 9.17
N LEU A 293 -11.47 -5.15 10.01
CA LEU A 293 -12.53 -6.14 9.89
C LEU A 293 -13.93 -5.60 10.26
N PRO A 294 -14.14 -4.88 11.38
CA PRO A 294 -15.44 -4.31 11.69
C PRO A 294 -15.90 -3.24 10.68
N LEU A 295 -14.99 -2.39 10.21
CA LEU A 295 -15.32 -1.37 9.19
C LEU A 295 -15.55 -1.98 7.82
N GLY A 296 -14.84 -3.05 7.44
CA GLY A 296 -15.12 -3.82 6.23
C GLY A 296 -16.53 -4.42 6.26
N ARG A 297 -16.92 -5.08 7.34
CA ARG A 297 -18.29 -5.59 7.53
C ARG A 297 -19.34 -4.50 7.53
N LEU A 298 -19.04 -3.35 8.12
CA LEU A 298 -19.92 -2.19 8.10
C LEU A 298 -20.09 -1.66 6.67
N ALA A 299 -18.99 -1.62 5.86
CA ALA A 299 -19.05 -1.20 4.47
C ALA A 299 -19.95 -2.09 3.61
N ASP A 300 -19.98 -3.40 3.89
CA ASP A 300 -20.88 -4.33 3.21
C ASP A 300 -22.36 -4.14 3.63
N ARG A 301 -22.63 -3.63 4.85
CA ARG A 301 -24.00 -3.42 5.39
C ARG A 301 -24.60 -2.07 5.00
N ILE A 302 -23.85 -0.98 5.17
CA ILE A 302 -24.38 0.39 4.99
C ILE A 302 -23.93 1.04 3.66
N GLY A 303 -23.09 0.33 2.89
CA GLY A 303 -22.55 0.80 1.61
C GLY A 303 -21.11 1.31 1.73
N ARG A 304 -20.29 0.93 0.75
CA ARG A 304 -18.85 1.21 0.71
C ARG A 304 -18.54 2.71 0.71
N TRP A 305 -19.35 3.49 -0.02
CA TRP A 305 -19.15 4.92 -0.16
C TRP A 305 -19.36 5.69 1.16
N ARG A 306 -20.33 5.27 1.98
CA ARG A 306 -20.59 5.89 3.28
C ARG A 306 -19.45 5.65 4.26
N VAL A 307 -18.91 4.42 4.29
CA VAL A 307 -17.78 4.09 5.14
C VAL A 307 -16.51 4.80 4.68
N PHE A 308 -16.28 4.90 3.37
CA PHE A 308 -15.16 5.65 2.79
C PHE A 308 -15.19 7.14 3.21
N LEU A 309 -16.34 7.80 3.14
CA LEU A 309 -16.49 9.18 3.61
C LEU A 309 -16.38 9.29 5.13
N GLY A 310 -16.90 8.30 5.87
CA GLY A 310 -16.74 8.21 7.32
C GLY A 310 -15.28 8.15 7.76
N GLY A 311 -14.42 7.47 6.99
CA GLY A 311 -12.97 7.48 7.21
C GLY A 311 -12.38 8.89 7.12
N HIS A 312 -12.75 9.67 6.12
CA HIS A 312 -12.29 11.05 5.99
C HIS A 312 -12.83 11.97 7.10
N LEU A 313 -14.03 11.68 7.61
CA LEU A 313 -14.54 12.36 8.81
C LEU A 313 -13.73 12.00 10.05
N ALA A 314 -13.31 10.75 10.22
CA ALA A 314 -12.40 10.36 11.31
C ALA A 314 -11.05 11.11 11.20
N LEU A 315 -10.50 11.26 9.99
CA LEU A 315 -9.29 12.04 9.77
C LEU A 315 -9.51 13.52 10.10
N LEU A 316 -10.64 14.08 9.72
CA LEU A 316 -11.02 15.46 10.04
C LEU A 316 -11.12 15.68 11.55
N LEU A 317 -11.67 14.72 12.29
CA LEU A 317 -11.71 14.73 13.76
C LEU A 317 -10.29 14.68 14.35
N ALA A 318 -9.38 13.89 13.78
CA ALA A 318 -7.98 13.87 14.19
C ALA A 318 -7.31 15.26 14.01
N TYR A 319 -7.56 15.93 12.88
CA TYR A 319 -7.08 17.31 12.66
C TYR A 319 -7.69 18.28 13.67
N GLY A 320 -8.99 18.15 13.94
CA GLY A 320 -9.69 18.95 14.95
C GLY A 320 -9.10 18.79 16.35
N LEU A 321 -8.76 17.57 16.75
CA LEU A 321 -8.10 17.30 18.04
C LEU A 321 -6.71 17.93 18.12
N LEU A 322 -5.92 17.87 17.04
CA LEU A 322 -4.60 18.52 16.97
C LEU A 322 -4.70 20.04 16.99
N LEU A 323 -5.74 20.62 16.41
CA LEU A 323 -6.00 22.06 16.42
C LEU A 323 -6.52 22.56 17.79
N ALA A 324 -7.39 21.76 18.44
CA ALA A 324 -7.97 22.08 19.74
C ALA A 324 -6.96 21.93 20.88
N GLY A 325 -6.02 20.99 20.77
CA GLY A 325 -4.89 20.86 21.69
C GLY A 325 -4.04 22.11 21.65
N GLY A 326 -4.00 22.88 22.76
CA GLY A 326 -3.08 24.03 22.89
C GLY A 326 -1.62 23.59 22.78
N GLN A 327 -0.69 24.54 22.53
CA GLN A 327 0.74 24.24 22.60
C GLN A 327 1.06 23.77 24.03
N HIS A 328 1.66 22.57 24.14
CA HIS A 328 2.10 21.95 25.41
C HIS A 328 0.98 21.53 26.38
N VAL A 329 -0.26 21.32 25.90
CA VAL A 329 -1.28 20.67 26.73
C VAL A 329 -0.97 19.17 26.76
N GLN A 330 -0.37 18.72 27.86
CA GLN A 330 -0.08 17.30 28.12
C GLN A 330 -1.40 16.54 28.42
N HIS A 331 -2.23 16.33 27.40
CA HIS A 331 -3.33 15.39 27.50
C HIS A 331 -2.81 13.99 27.14
N PRO A 332 -2.66 13.09 28.11
CA PRO A 332 -2.10 11.75 27.85
C PRO A 332 -2.91 10.94 26.85
N VAL A 333 -4.19 11.27 26.66
CA VAL A 333 -5.11 10.57 25.74
C VAL A 333 -4.98 11.05 24.29
N LEU A 334 -4.50 12.26 24.06
CA LEU A 334 -4.47 12.88 22.72
C LEU A 334 -3.70 12.05 21.68
N PRO A 335 -2.49 11.52 21.94
CA PRO A 335 -1.78 10.70 20.97
C PRO A 335 -2.56 9.46 20.58
N TYR A 336 -3.14 8.76 21.56
CA TYR A 336 -3.90 7.53 21.32
C TYR A 336 -5.17 7.81 20.52
N ALA A 337 -5.87 8.89 20.82
CA ALA A 337 -7.09 9.28 20.09
C ALA A 337 -6.77 9.63 18.62
N VAL A 338 -5.72 10.41 18.38
CA VAL A 338 -5.28 10.76 17.02
C VAL A 338 -4.85 9.53 16.23
N LEU A 339 -4.06 8.63 16.82
CA LEU A 339 -3.60 7.40 16.17
C LEU A 339 -4.75 6.43 15.91
N LEU A 340 -5.74 6.32 16.82
CA LEU A 340 -6.95 5.53 16.63
C LEU A 340 -7.79 6.04 15.45
N LEU A 341 -8.03 7.35 15.40
CA LEU A 341 -8.78 7.99 14.30
C LEU A 341 -8.04 7.87 12.97
N HIS A 342 -6.72 8.01 12.98
CA HIS A 342 -5.89 7.88 11.79
C HIS A 342 -5.86 6.43 11.27
N GLY A 343 -5.72 5.44 12.15
CA GLY A 343 -5.83 4.02 11.76
C GLY A 343 -7.25 3.66 11.30
N GLY A 344 -8.28 4.26 11.92
CA GLY A 344 -9.67 4.15 11.50
C GLY A 344 -9.93 4.73 10.10
N PHE A 345 -9.30 5.86 9.77
CA PHE A 345 -9.29 6.43 8.43
C PHE A 345 -8.77 5.42 7.41
N TYR A 346 -7.61 4.80 7.64
CA TYR A 346 -7.06 3.79 6.74
C TYR A 346 -7.96 2.56 6.62
N ALA A 347 -8.48 2.07 7.74
CA ALA A 347 -9.37 0.91 7.76
C ALA A 347 -10.68 1.14 6.98
N ALA A 348 -11.16 2.39 6.97
CA ALA A 348 -12.37 2.77 6.24
C ALA A 348 -12.12 3.13 4.75
N THR A 349 -10.87 3.40 4.35
CA THR A 349 -10.60 3.97 3.02
C THR A 349 -9.81 3.04 2.10
N ASP A 350 -8.76 2.38 2.59
CA ASP A 350 -7.77 1.72 1.73
C ASP A 350 -8.38 0.57 0.90
N GLY A 351 -8.92 -0.46 1.55
CA GLY A 351 -9.58 -1.57 0.86
C GLY A 351 -10.94 -1.21 0.24
N VAL A 352 -11.68 -0.30 0.88
CA VAL A 352 -13.04 0.08 0.48
C VAL A 352 -13.06 0.82 -0.86
N LEU A 353 -12.13 1.76 -1.08
CA LEU A 353 -12.01 2.48 -2.35
C LEU A 353 -11.65 1.54 -3.50
N MET A 354 -10.69 0.62 -3.27
CA MET A 354 -10.29 -0.35 -4.30
C MET A 354 -11.44 -1.30 -4.66
N ALA A 355 -12.22 -1.74 -3.67
CA ALA A 355 -13.41 -2.56 -3.91
C ALA A 355 -14.51 -1.80 -4.69
N ALA A 356 -14.70 -0.51 -4.42
CA ALA A 356 -15.62 0.33 -5.17
C ALA A 356 -15.15 0.54 -6.63
N ALA A 357 -13.85 0.82 -6.82
CA ALA A 357 -13.27 0.97 -8.15
C ALA A 357 -13.33 -0.32 -8.98
N ALA A 358 -13.06 -1.47 -8.36
CA ALA A 358 -13.16 -2.78 -9.01
C ALA A 358 -14.58 -3.09 -9.50
N GLY A 359 -15.61 -2.70 -8.72
CA GLY A 359 -17.02 -2.84 -9.12
C GLY A 359 -17.47 -1.91 -10.25
N ALA A 360 -16.74 -0.82 -10.49
CA ALA A 360 -17.06 0.15 -11.54
C ALA A 360 -16.46 -0.19 -12.92
N VAL A 361 -15.63 -1.25 -13.00
CA VAL A 361 -14.90 -1.63 -14.20
C VAL A 361 -15.17 -3.10 -14.55
N PRO A 362 -15.35 -3.46 -15.85
CA PRO A 362 -15.46 -4.85 -16.29
C PRO A 362 -14.24 -5.68 -15.89
N GLU A 363 -14.41 -6.99 -15.72
CA GLU A 363 -13.35 -7.89 -15.26
C GLU A 363 -12.08 -7.82 -16.10
N GLU A 364 -12.23 -7.76 -17.41
CA GLU A 364 -11.14 -7.69 -18.40
C GLU A 364 -10.26 -6.44 -18.24
N HIS A 365 -10.79 -5.36 -17.67
CA HIS A 365 -10.13 -4.06 -17.55
C HIS A 365 -9.86 -3.65 -16.10
N ARG A 366 -10.16 -4.51 -15.12
CA ARG A 366 -10.00 -4.21 -13.67
C ARG A 366 -8.58 -3.76 -13.32
N GLY A 367 -7.57 -4.43 -13.86
CA GLY A 367 -6.18 -4.07 -13.61
C GLY A 367 -5.86 -2.64 -14.02
N GLY A 368 -6.28 -2.23 -15.24
CA GLY A 368 -6.08 -0.88 -15.74
C GLY A 368 -6.85 0.18 -14.96
N GLY A 369 -8.12 -0.12 -14.61
CA GLY A 369 -8.96 0.80 -13.82
C GLY A 369 -8.41 1.04 -12.40
N LEU A 370 -7.98 -0.01 -11.70
CA LEU A 370 -7.37 0.09 -10.37
C LEU A 370 -6.02 0.82 -10.42
N ALA A 371 -5.18 0.53 -11.43
CA ALA A 371 -3.91 1.22 -11.63
C ALA A 371 -4.11 2.72 -11.84
N LEU A 372 -5.15 3.12 -12.60
CA LEU A 372 -5.48 4.51 -12.84
C LEU A 372 -5.85 5.25 -11.54
N VAL A 373 -6.74 4.65 -10.71
CA VAL A 373 -7.12 5.22 -9.41
C VAL A 373 -5.92 5.34 -8.48
N GLN A 374 -5.09 4.29 -8.39
CA GLN A 374 -3.89 4.30 -7.56
C GLN A 374 -2.86 5.34 -8.00
N THR A 375 -2.67 5.51 -9.32
CA THR A 375 -1.78 6.53 -9.86
C THR A 375 -2.30 7.94 -9.54
N GLY A 376 -3.60 8.17 -9.72
CA GLY A 376 -4.23 9.42 -9.31
C GLY A 376 -4.04 9.74 -7.82
N GLN A 377 -4.23 8.74 -6.94
CA GLN A 377 -3.96 8.89 -5.51
C GLN A 377 -2.51 9.21 -5.20
N ALA A 378 -1.55 8.58 -5.88
CA ALA A 378 -0.13 8.84 -5.65
C ALA A 378 0.28 10.26 -6.07
N LEU A 379 -0.22 10.73 -7.22
CA LEU A 379 -0.02 12.11 -7.67
C LEU A 379 -0.67 13.11 -6.71
N ALA A 380 -1.87 12.80 -6.20
CA ALA A 380 -2.54 13.61 -5.21
C ALA A 380 -1.73 13.70 -3.90
N ARG A 381 -1.22 12.58 -3.39
CA ARG A 381 -0.36 12.55 -2.20
C ARG A 381 0.93 13.32 -2.39
N PHE A 382 1.57 13.22 -3.57
CA PHE A 382 2.74 14.03 -3.90
C PHE A 382 2.43 15.52 -3.81
N ALA A 383 1.37 15.98 -4.49
CA ALA A 383 0.98 17.38 -4.50
C ALA A 383 0.53 17.86 -3.11
N ALA A 384 -0.21 17.03 -2.35
CA ALA A 384 -0.65 17.32 -1.00
C ALA A 384 0.54 17.50 -0.05
N SER A 385 1.55 16.62 -0.11
CA SER A 385 2.72 16.70 0.75
C SER A 385 3.55 17.95 0.46
N LEU A 386 3.77 18.26 -0.83
CA LEU A 386 4.45 19.48 -1.24
C LEU A 386 3.67 20.74 -0.83
N GLY A 387 2.36 20.78 -1.08
CA GLY A 387 1.49 21.90 -0.73
C GLY A 387 1.39 22.13 0.77
N PHE A 388 1.27 21.05 1.56
CA PHE A 388 1.24 21.14 3.01
C PHE A 388 2.59 21.61 3.59
N GLY A 389 3.71 21.09 3.05
CA GLY A 389 5.05 21.54 3.41
C GLY A 389 5.28 23.02 3.11
N ALA A 390 4.81 23.53 1.97
CA ALA A 390 4.84 24.94 1.62
C ALA A 390 3.99 25.78 2.59
N ALA A 391 2.76 25.36 2.84
CA ALA A 391 1.85 26.03 3.77
C ALA A 391 2.43 26.09 5.20
N TRP A 392 3.02 24.98 5.67
CA TRP A 392 3.69 24.95 6.97
C TRP A 392 4.88 25.91 7.04
N THR A 393 5.69 25.97 5.97
CA THR A 393 6.86 26.87 5.92
C THR A 393 6.45 28.34 5.99
N VAL A 394 5.35 28.72 5.33
CA VAL A 394 4.90 30.11 5.23
C VAL A 394 4.06 30.53 6.45
N TRP A 395 3.15 29.67 6.89
CA TRP A 395 2.12 30.01 7.89
C TRP A 395 2.33 29.34 9.25
N GLY A 396 3.24 28.39 9.33
CA GLY A 396 3.42 27.53 10.51
C GLY A 396 2.46 26.32 10.54
N PRO A 397 2.68 25.39 11.51
CA PRO A 397 1.99 24.09 11.53
C PRO A 397 0.49 24.18 11.75
N ARG A 398 0.03 25.05 12.68
CA ARG A 398 -1.41 25.15 13.02
C ARG A 398 -2.26 25.79 11.92
N PRO A 399 -1.90 26.95 11.33
CA PRO A 399 -2.65 27.48 10.19
C PRO A 399 -2.65 26.57 8.98
N ALA A 400 -1.51 25.92 8.68
CA ALA A 400 -1.43 24.93 7.59
C ALA A 400 -2.42 23.77 7.81
N LEU A 401 -2.48 23.22 9.04
CA LEU A 401 -3.43 22.16 9.38
C LEU A 401 -4.88 22.66 9.34
N ALA A 402 -5.17 23.88 9.78
CA ALA A 402 -6.50 24.45 9.70
C ALA A 402 -6.99 24.59 8.26
N VAL A 403 -6.13 25.08 7.36
CA VAL A 403 -6.43 25.15 5.92
C VAL A 403 -6.65 23.75 5.36
N ALA A 404 -5.80 22.76 5.67
CA ALA A 404 -5.97 21.38 5.22
C ALA A 404 -7.30 20.78 5.73
N ALA A 405 -7.69 21.06 6.98
CA ALA A 405 -8.96 20.61 7.56
C ALA A 405 -10.17 21.21 6.82
N VAL A 406 -10.14 22.51 6.50
CA VAL A 406 -11.21 23.18 5.74
C VAL A 406 -11.30 22.61 4.33
N LEU A 407 -10.16 22.43 3.64
CA LEU A 407 -10.13 21.84 2.30
C LEU A 407 -10.63 20.40 2.30
N LEU A 408 -10.24 19.59 3.29
CA LEU A 408 -10.71 18.21 3.44
C LEU A 408 -12.23 18.17 3.71
N ALA A 409 -12.75 19.04 4.56
CA ALA A 409 -14.18 19.15 4.81
C ALA A 409 -14.97 19.53 3.55
N ALA A 410 -14.48 20.52 2.80
CA ALA A 410 -15.08 20.93 1.53
C ALA A 410 -15.04 19.81 0.48
N ALA A 411 -13.90 19.12 0.34
CA ALA A 411 -13.75 17.97 -0.55
C ALA A 411 -14.68 16.81 -0.17
N ALA A 412 -14.79 16.49 1.12
CA ALA A 412 -15.69 15.44 1.62
C ALA A 412 -17.17 15.80 1.35
N ALA A 413 -17.57 17.06 1.56
CA ALA A 413 -18.92 17.55 1.23
C ALA A 413 -19.22 17.50 -0.28
N ALA A 414 -18.23 17.86 -1.12
CA ALA A 414 -18.35 17.75 -2.58
C ALA A 414 -18.50 16.28 -3.01
N CYS A 415 -17.67 15.37 -2.45
CA CYS A 415 -17.71 13.94 -2.75
C CYS A 415 -19.00 13.27 -2.25
N ALA A 416 -19.59 13.76 -1.16
CA ALA A 416 -20.89 13.30 -0.69
C ALA A 416 -22.02 13.58 -1.70
N ARG A 417 -21.93 14.70 -2.43
CA ARG A 417 -22.87 15.05 -3.52
C ARG A 417 -22.62 14.28 -4.82
N LEU A 418 -21.36 13.90 -5.08
CA LEU A 418 -20.96 13.17 -6.29
C LEU A 418 -21.18 11.66 -6.18
N ARG A 419 -21.91 11.20 -5.19
CA ARG A 419 -22.11 9.80 -4.82
C ARG A 419 -22.18 8.89 -6.05
N PRO A 420 -21.24 7.90 -6.20
CA PRO A 420 -21.37 6.83 -7.18
C PRO A 420 -22.60 5.97 -6.86
N ALA A 421 -23.20 5.35 -7.88
CA ALA A 421 -24.26 4.38 -7.62
C ALA A 421 -23.69 3.22 -6.78
N ASP A 422 -24.25 3.00 -5.60
CA ASP A 422 -23.94 1.78 -4.83
C ASP A 422 -24.49 0.61 -5.64
N THR A 423 -23.62 -0.23 -6.20
CA THR A 423 -24.03 -1.51 -6.78
C THR A 423 -24.55 -2.37 -5.61
N PRO A 424 -25.84 -2.77 -5.61
CA PRO A 424 -26.37 -3.56 -4.51
C PRO A 424 -25.63 -4.89 -4.41
N ALA A 425 -25.22 -5.27 -3.21
CA ALA A 425 -24.60 -6.58 -2.92
C ALA A 425 -25.57 -7.77 -3.11
N ALA A 426 -26.74 -7.56 -3.70
CA ALA A 426 -27.82 -8.54 -3.82
C ALA A 426 -27.69 -9.46 -5.03
N GLU A 427 -26.89 -9.15 -6.06
CA GLU A 427 -26.80 -10.03 -7.24
C GLU A 427 -25.72 -11.13 -7.13
N ALA A 428 -24.83 -11.09 -6.16
CA ALA A 428 -23.80 -12.11 -5.95
C ALA A 428 -24.28 -13.35 -5.15
N ARG A 429 -25.58 -13.49 -4.85
CA ARG A 429 -26.19 -14.64 -4.14
C ARG A 429 -27.18 -15.43 -4.99
N ALA A 430 -27.26 -15.16 -6.26
CA ALA A 430 -28.22 -15.82 -7.18
C ALA A 430 -27.54 -16.66 -8.28
N ASP A 431 -26.25 -16.98 -8.20
CA ASP A 431 -25.57 -17.95 -9.06
C ASP A 431 -24.88 -19.04 -8.23
#